data_abb71a62a03e41c70b9c4d83c9cd974b
#
_entry.id   abb71a62a03e41c70b9c4d83c9cd974b
#
_cell.length_a   1.000
_cell.length_b   1.000
_cell.length_c   1.000
_cell.angle_alpha   90.00
_cell.angle_beta   90.00
_cell.angle_gamma   90.00
#
_symmetry.space_group_name_H-M   'P 1'
#
loop_
_entity.id
_entity.type
_entity.pdbx_description
1 polymer ?
#
loop_
_entity_poly.entity_id
_entity_poly.type
_entity_poly.pdbx_seq_one_letter_code
_entity_poly.pdbx_strand_id
1 'polypeptide(L)'
;MVTPILTYGDMETLQELIRRLRKAGAKSDATRCCGVHIHIGANGHTAQTLRNLANIMASHEDLLASALYLDAYRIDHYCRTVDPRFLEAVNTKKPHTMARLADIWYTSHDASSGRSQHYNDSRYHMLNLHATFTKGTVEFRLFQFDAPTADRKGGLHAGQLKSYIQLCLALSQMAKEVRTASPKPQQKENPKYAMRTWLLRLGFIGDEFKTARDLFTKRLEGDAAFRSGRAN
;
A
#
# COMPACT_ATOMS: atom_id res chain seq x y z
N MET A 1 13.85 2.19 -12.20
CA MET A 1 13.04 1.85 -13.39
C MET A 1 11.68 2.52 -13.25
N VAL A 2 11.18 3.13 -14.30
CA VAL A 2 9.80 3.66 -14.39
C VAL A 2 9.15 2.95 -15.57
N THR A 3 7.92 2.47 -15.40
CA THR A 3 7.16 1.82 -16.49
C THR A 3 6.29 2.85 -17.23
N PRO A 4 5.87 2.59 -18.46
CA PRO A 4 4.73 3.28 -19.04
C PRO A 4 3.44 2.96 -18.25
N ILE A 5 2.31 3.56 -18.64
CA ILE A 5 1.00 3.18 -18.10
C ILE A 5 0.70 1.75 -18.57
N LEU A 6 0.37 0.89 -17.60
CA LEU A 6 0.09 -0.53 -17.81
C LEU A 6 -1.36 -0.84 -17.46
N THR A 7 -1.88 -1.91 -18.05
CA THR A 7 -3.12 -2.57 -17.66
C THR A 7 -2.82 -3.86 -16.90
N TYR A 8 -3.81 -4.47 -16.29
CA TYR A 8 -3.60 -5.77 -15.63
C TYR A 8 -3.20 -6.88 -16.62
N GLY A 9 -3.58 -6.76 -17.89
CA GLY A 9 -3.17 -7.67 -18.95
C GLY A 9 -1.66 -7.68 -19.25
N ASP A 10 -0.95 -6.60 -18.87
CA ASP A 10 0.51 -6.48 -19.06
C ASP A 10 1.32 -7.14 -17.92
N MET A 11 0.65 -7.77 -16.96
CA MET A 11 1.27 -8.29 -15.74
C MET A 11 2.36 -9.33 -16.04
N GLU A 12 2.12 -10.22 -16.98
CA GLU A 12 3.10 -11.27 -17.35
C GLU A 12 4.35 -10.65 -17.98
N THR A 13 4.18 -9.69 -18.89
CA THR A 13 5.27 -8.94 -19.50
C THR A 13 6.10 -8.20 -18.45
N LEU A 14 5.44 -7.55 -17.49
CA LEU A 14 6.11 -6.88 -16.38
C LEU A 14 6.89 -7.86 -15.49
N GLN A 15 6.31 -9.02 -15.18
CA GLN A 15 6.99 -10.06 -14.41
C GLN A 15 8.21 -10.61 -15.14
N GLU A 16 8.13 -10.81 -16.45
CA GLU A 16 9.27 -11.24 -17.25
C GLU A 16 10.37 -10.18 -17.29
N LEU A 17 10.02 -8.91 -17.43
CA LEU A 17 10.99 -7.81 -17.32
C LEU A 17 11.74 -7.84 -15.98
N ILE A 18 11.04 -8.04 -14.86
CA ILE A 18 11.66 -8.13 -13.55
C ILE A 18 12.61 -9.33 -13.45
N ARG A 19 12.25 -10.48 -14.03
CA ARG A 19 13.14 -11.66 -14.08
C ARG A 19 14.41 -11.38 -14.88
N ARG A 20 14.28 -10.73 -16.04
CA ARG A 20 15.43 -10.34 -16.90
C ARG A 20 16.34 -9.33 -16.20
N LEU A 21 15.79 -8.30 -15.57
CA LEU A 21 16.55 -7.34 -14.80
C LEU A 21 17.32 -8.03 -13.66
N ARG A 22 16.68 -8.94 -12.93
CA ARG A 22 17.33 -9.73 -11.88
C ARG A 22 18.47 -10.59 -12.44
N LYS A 23 18.25 -11.26 -13.57
CA LYS A 23 19.27 -12.09 -14.27
C LYS A 23 20.44 -11.24 -14.74
N ALA A 24 20.18 -10.02 -15.20
CA ALA A 24 21.20 -9.05 -15.60
C ALA A 24 21.98 -8.41 -14.43
N GLY A 25 21.67 -8.79 -13.18
CA GLY A 25 22.37 -8.31 -11.99
C GLY A 25 21.82 -7.01 -11.39
N ALA A 26 20.66 -6.52 -11.84
CA ALA A 26 20.02 -5.37 -11.22
C ALA A 26 19.66 -5.67 -9.75
N LYS A 27 19.87 -4.69 -8.88
CA LYS A 27 19.67 -4.80 -7.44
C LYS A 27 18.66 -3.77 -6.97
N SER A 28 17.72 -4.21 -6.15
CA SER A 28 16.72 -3.34 -5.49
C SER A 28 16.21 -4.08 -4.26
N ASP A 29 16.53 -3.60 -3.08
CA ASP A 29 16.11 -4.17 -1.80
C ASP A 29 16.19 -3.14 -0.68
N ALA A 30 15.71 -3.51 0.50
CA ALA A 30 15.68 -2.65 1.69
C ALA A 30 17.08 -2.14 2.09
N THR A 31 18.13 -2.98 1.99
CA THR A 31 19.50 -2.58 2.38
C THR A 31 20.09 -1.49 1.51
N ARG A 32 19.47 -1.23 0.35
CA ARG A 32 19.86 -0.18 -0.62
C ARG A 32 18.93 1.01 -0.61
N CYS A 33 18.08 1.12 0.40
CA CYS A 33 17.05 2.15 0.51
C CYS A 33 16.15 2.26 -0.74
N CYS A 34 15.99 1.15 -1.48
CA CYS A 34 15.17 1.12 -2.68
C CYS A 34 13.72 0.84 -2.35
N GLY A 35 12.84 1.77 -2.72
CA GLY A 35 11.39 1.59 -2.62
C GLY A 35 10.74 1.16 -3.93
N VAL A 36 9.59 0.53 -3.82
CA VAL A 36 8.69 0.27 -4.93
C VAL A 36 7.46 1.15 -4.76
N HIS A 37 7.22 2.03 -5.73
CA HIS A 37 6.06 2.92 -5.75
C HIS A 37 5.10 2.46 -6.83
N ILE A 38 3.82 2.36 -6.48
CA ILE A 38 2.78 1.91 -7.39
C ILE A 38 1.74 3.01 -7.50
N HIS A 39 1.52 3.47 -8.73
CA HIS A 39 0.52 4.44 -9.08
C HIS A 39 -0.68 3.73 -9.71
N ILE A 40 -1.86 3.92 -9.13
CA ILE A 40 -3.14 3.48 -9.68
C ILE A 40 -3.88 4.69 -10.19
N GLY A 41 -4.47 4.61 -11.39
CA GLY A 41 -5.29 5.71 -11.92
C GLY A 41 -6.38 6.12 -10.94
N ALA A 42 -6.50 7.41 -10.68
CA ALA A 42 -7.51 7.94 -9.74
C ALA A 42 -8.91 8.05 -10.35
N ASN A 43 -9.10 7.64 -11.60
CA ASN A 43 -10.39 7.66 -12.27
C ASN A 43 -11.45 6.88 -11.48
N GLY A 44 -12.64 7.46 -11.34
CA GLY A 44 -13.73 6.88 -10.56
C GLY A 44 -13.60 7.05 -9.05
N HIS A 45 -12.51 7.68 -8.54
CA HIS A 45 -12.46 8.14 -7.17
C HIS A 45 -13.12 9.50 -6.99
N THR A 46 -13.84 9.65 -5.88
CA THR A 46 -14.39 10.90 -5.35
C THR A 46 -13.66 11.24 -4.05
N ALA A 47 -13.90 12.43 -3.51
CA ALA A 47 -13.37 12.81 -2.20
C ALA A 47 -13.80 11.81 -1.10
N GLN A 48 -15.02 11.28 -1.17
CA GLN A 48 -15.52 10.27 -0.25
C GLN A 48 -14.74 8.94 -0.37
N THR A 49 -14.52 8.44 -1.58
CA THR A 49 -13.83 7.17 -1.78
C THR A 49 -12.35 7.27 -1.44
N LEU A 50 -11.71 8.43 -1.64
CA LEU A 50 -10.35 8.66 -1.17
C LEU A 50 -10.25 8.78 0.35
N ARG A 51 -11.28 9.35 1.01
CA ARG A 51 -11.40 9.28 2.48
C ARG A 51 -11.53 7.83 2.95
N ASN A 52 -12.36 7.03 2.29
CA ASN A 52 -12.46 5.60 2.59
C ASN A 52 -11.11 4.90 2.45
N LEU A 53 -10.37 5.18 1.37
CA LEU A 53 -9.05 4.62 1.14
C LEU A 53 -8.06 4.99 2.25
N ALA A 54 -8.02 6.26 2.66
CA ALA A 54 -7.20 6.71 3.77
C ALA A 54 -7.57 6.00 5.09
N ASN A 55 -8.85 5.82 5.37
CA ASN A 55 -9.31 5.08 6.54
C ASN A 55 -8.96 3.58 6.48
N ILE A 56 -9.09 2.94 5.32
CA ILE A 56 -8.68 1.54 5.10
C ILE A 56 -7.18 1.41 5.34
N MET A 57 -6.37 2.31 4.79
CA MET A 57 -4.93 2.31 5.03
C MET A 57 -4.62 2.49 6.51
N ALA A 58 -5.08 3.54 7.15
CA ALA A 58 -4.83 3.82 8.56
C ALA A 58 -5.19 2.65 9.49
N SER A 59 -6.24 1.90 9.17
CA SER A 59 -6.64 0.74 9.96
C SER A 59 -5.78 -0.51 9.78
N HIS A 60 -4.92 -0.56 8.73
CA HIS A 60 -4.15 -1.76 8.37
C HIS A 60 -2.64 -1.49 8.15
N GLU A 61 -2.16 -0.26 8.25
CA GLU A 61 -0.75 0.09 7.98
C GLU A 61 0.24 -0.68 8.83
N ASP A 62 -0.01 -0.80 10.12
CA ASP A 62 0.86 -1.58 11.02
C ASP A 62 0.89 -3.07 10.65
N LEU A 63 -0.28 -3.62 10.28
CA LEU A 63 -0.39 -5.01 9.85
C LEU A 63 0.38 -5.24 8.54
N LEU A 64 0.28 -4.29 7.60
CA LEU A 64 1.05 -4.31 6.35
C LEU A 64 2.55 -4.14 6.61
N ALA A 65 2.95 -3.21 7.47
CA ALA A 65 4.35 -3.00 7.83
C ALA A 65 4.97 -4.28 8.41
N SER A 66 4.25 -4.95 9.32
CA SER A 66 4.66 -6.23 9.91
C SER A 66 4.72 -7.36 8.88
N ALA A 67 3.68 -7.51 8.05
CA ALA A 67 3.60 -8.56 7.02
C ALA A 67 4.70 -8.45 5.97
N LEU A 68 5.07 -7.23 5.60
CA LEU A 68 6.08 -6.94 4.59
C LEU A 68 7.49 -6.76 5.19
N TYR A 69 7.58 -6.76 6.53
CA TYR A 69 8.83 -6.51 7.24
C TYR A 69 9.50 -5.23 6.74
N LEU A 70 8.72 -4.14 6.77
CA LEU A 70 9.18 -2.85 6.26
C LEU A 70 10.30 -2.31 7.15
N ASP A 71 11.32 -1.75 6.51
CA ASP A 71 12.43 -1.10 7.19
C ASP A 71 11.95 0.15 7.96
N ALA A 72 12.33 0.25 9.25
CA ALA A 72 11.89 1.33 10.14
C ALA A 72 12.37 2.71 9.65
N TYR A 73 13.63 2.81 9.19
CA TYR A 73 14.16 4.06 8.66
C TYR A 73 13.36 4.53 7.44
N ARG A 74 12.95 3.56 6.60
CA ARG A 74 12.13 3.86 5.44
C ARG A 74 10.72 4.33 5.82
N ILE A 75 10.10 3.72 6.84
CA ILE A 75 8.80 4.16 7.37
C ILE A 75 8.90 5.60 7.84
N ASP A 76 9.91 5.94 8.63
CA ASP A 76 10.05 7.27 9.22
C ASP A 76 10.34 8.37 8.19
N HIS A 77 11.06 8.06 7.10
CA HIS A 77 11.56 9.06 6.17
C HIS A 77 10.80 9.13 4.83
N TYR A 78 10.35 7.99 4.30
CA TYR A 78 9.88 7.91 2.91
C TYR A 78 8.44 7.42 2.74
N CYS A 79 7.89 6.73 3.74
CA CYS A 79 6.55 6.17 3.67
C CYS A 79 5.90 6.11 5.06
N ARG A 80 5.79 7.26 5.72
CA ARG A 80 5.10 7.40 7.01
C ARG A 80 3.66 6.88 6.92
N THR A 81 3.12 6.47 8.03
CA THR A 81 1.69 6.16 8.16
C THR A 81 0.82 7.37 7.85
N VAL A 82 -0.47 7.17 7.66
CA VAL A 82 -1.41 8.28 7.44
C VAL A 82 -1.32 9.28 8.60
N ASP A 83 -1.12 10.56 8.29
CA ASP A 83 -1.01 11.63 9.30
C ASP A 83 -2.29 11.69 10.15
N PRO A 84 -2.21 11.58 11.49
CA PRO A 84 -3.38 11.64 12.37
C PRO A 84 -4.19 12.92 12.22
N ARG A 85 -3.55 14.07 11.98
CA ARG A 85 -4.23 15.37 11.76
C ARG A 85 -5.06 15.34 10.48
N PHE A 86 -4.49 14.72 9.41
CA PHE A 86 -5.24 14.52 8.17
C PHE A 86 -6.42 13.57 8.40
N LEU A 87 -6.20 12.47 9.08
CA LEU A 87 -7.22 11.46 9.34
C LEU A 87 -8.38 12.03 10.15
N GLU A 88 -8.09 12.81 11.19
CA GLU A 88 -9.09 13.52 11.99
C GLU A 88 -9.85 14.55 11.13
N ALA A 89 -9.12 15.42 10.43
CA ALA A 89 -9.71 16.49 9.63
C ALA A 89 -10.60 15.96 8.51
N VAL A 90 -10.16 14.92 7.78
CA VAL A 90 -10.93 14.35 6.66
C VAL A 90 -12.21 13.64 7.13
N ASN A 91 -12.18 13.02 8.32
CA ASN A 91 -13.34 12.32 8.87
C ASN A 91 -14.33 13.28 9.56
N THR A 92 -13.85 14.37 10.14
CA THR A 92 -14.69 15.41 10.74
C THR A 92 -15.35 16.27 9.63
N LYS A 93 -14.57 16.77 8.68
CA LYS A 93 -15.04 17.70 7.64
C LYS A 93 -15.76 17.03 6.48
N LYS A 94 -15.53 15.73 6.26
CA LYS A 94 -16.18 14.90 5.21
C LYS A 94 -16.27 15.61 3.86
N PRO A 95 -15.16 15.93 3.21
CA PRO A 95 -15.15 16.72 1.99
C PRO A 95 -15.96 16.06 0.86
N HIS A 96 -16.73 16.85 0.13
CA HIS A 96 -17.53 16.40 -1.02
C HIS A 96 -16.86 16.67 -2.37
N THR A 97 -15.82 17.51 -2.40
CA THR A 97 -15.09 17.84 -3.64
C THR A 97 -13.60 17.53 -3.51
N MET A 98 -12.97 17.25 -4.64
CA MET A 98 -11.52 17.00 -4.70
C MET A 98 -10.71 18.22 -4.25
N ALA A 99 -11.16 19.43 -4.59
CA ALA A 99 -10.50 20.66 -4.16
C ALA A 99 -10.50 20.78 -2.62
N ARG A 100 -11.65 20.50 -1.97
CA ARG A 100 -11.74 20.53 -0.50
C ARG A 100 -10.93 19.43 0.15
N LEU A 101 -10.85 18.23 -0.45
CA LEU A 101 -9.97 17.17 0.03
C LEU A 101 -8.49 17.58 -0.07
N ALA A 102 -8.09 18.21 -1.18
CA ALA A 102 -6.74 18.72 -1.35
C ALA A 102 -6.40 19.80 -0.31
N ASP A 103 -7.32 20.72 0.00
CA ASP A 103 -7.11 21.72 1.06
C ASP A 103 -6.86 21.06 2.41
N ILE A 104 -7.66 20.06 2.76
CA ILE A 104 -7.48 19.31 4.01
C ILE A 104 -6.12 18.59 4.00
N TRP A 105 -5.78 17.91 2.91
CA TRP A 105 -4.50 17.21 2.77
C TRP A 105 -3.31 18.14 3.03
N TYR A 106 -3.21 19.21 2.26
CA TYR A 106 -2.05 20.11 2.37
C TYR A 106 -1.98 20.88 3.69
N THR A 107 -3.14 21.29 4.23
CA THR A 107 -3.18 21.97 5.53
C THR A 107 -2.74 21.04 6.66
N SER A 108 -3.19 19.79 6.65
CA SER A 108 -2.83 18.83 7.69
C SER A 108 -1.35 18.43 7.67
N HIS A 109 -0.70 18.54 6.54
CA HIS A 109 0.73 18.21 6.38
C HIS A 109 1.65 19.46 6.43
N ASP A 110 1.14 20.65 6.76
CA ASP A 110 1.88 21.92 6.73
C ASP A 110 2.54 22.19 5.36
N ALA A 111 1.95 21.70 4.29
CA ALA A 111 2.51 21.64 2.94
C ALA A 111 1.72 22.48 1.91
N SER A 112 1.03 23.52 2.40
CA SER A 112 0.17 24.37 1.54
C SER A 112 0.98 25.23 0.56
N SER A 113 2.19 25.61 0.90
CA SER A 113 3.15 26.20 -0.04
C SER A 113 3.71 25.10 -0.95
N GLY A 114 3.74 25.33 -2.25
CA GLY A 114 4.32 24.35 -3.18
C GLY A 114 3.41 23.16 -3.53
N ARG A 115 2.09 23.32 -3.49
CA ARG A 115 1.12 22.26 -3.87
C ARG A 115 1.36 21.69 -5.27
N SER A 116 1.93 22.46 -6.19
CA SER A 116 2.29 22.02 -7.54
C SER A 116 3.70 21.43 -7.65
N GLN A 117 4.50 21.53 -6.61
CA GLN A 117 5.89 21.05 -6.63
C GLN A 117 5.94 19.54 -6.58
N HIS A 118 6.76 18.92 -7.44
CA HIS A 118 6.93 17.47 -7.51
C HIS A 118 7.36 16.84 -6.18
N TYR A 119 8.22 17.54 -5.42
CA TYR A 119 8.79 17.07 -4.15
C TYR A 119 8.13 17.73 -2.93
N ASN A 120 6.81 17.94 -2.99
CA ASN A 120 6.07 18.40 -1.82
C ASN A 120 6.15 17.37 -0.68
N ASP A 121 6.46 17.80 0.55
CA ASP A 121 6.74 16.91 1.69
C ASP A 121 5.55 16.04 2.11
N SER A 122 4.32 16.44 1.79
CA SER A 122 3.12 15.64 2.03
C SER A 122 3.11 14.30 1.27
N ARG A 123 4.00 14.11 0.29
CA ARG A 123 4.11 12.86 -0.48
C ARG A 123 4.69 11.68 0.30
N TYR A 124 5.43 11.93 1.40
CA TYR A 124 6.22 10.90 2.09
C TYR A 124 5.38 10.07 3.07
N HIS A 125 4.23 9.59 2.62
CA HIS A 125 3.34 8.66 3.33
C HIS A 125 3.14 7.35 2.56
N MET A 126 2.76 6.25 3.24
CA MET A 126 2.44 4.97 2.60
C MET A 126 1.38 5.14 1.52
N LEU A 127 0.35 5.96 1.81
CA LEU A 127 -0.64 6.43 0.85
C LEU A 127 -0.36 7.89 0.52
N ASN A 128 0.03 8.18 -0.70
CA ASN A 128 0.31 9.53 -1.16
C ASN A 128 -0.82 10.08 -2.04
N LEU A 129 -1.64 10.99 -1.50
CA LEU A 129 -2.68 11.70 -2.25
C LEU A 129 -2.17 12.95 -2.97
N HIS A 130 -0.97 13.46 -2.69
CA HIS A 130 -0.38 14.53 -3.48
C HIS A 130 -0.30 14.13 -4.97
N ALA A 131 0.03 12.87 -5.27
CA ALA A 131 0.00 12.35 -6.63
C ALA A 131 -1.40 12.39 -7.25
N THR A 132 -2.46 12.30 -6.46
CA THR A 132 -3.84 12.39 -6.95
C THR A 132 -4.15 13.81 -7.46
N PHE A 133 -3.71 14.82 -6.74
CA PHE A 133 -3.98 16.22 -7.08
C PHE A 133 -3.07 16.76 -8.19
N THR A 134 -1.89 16.16 -8.39
CA THR A 134 -0.89 16.64 -9.37
C THR A 134 -0.75 15.77 -10.61
N LYS A 135 -1.05 14.46 -10.52
CA LYS A 135 -0.84 13.49 -11.61
C LYS A 135 -2.09 12.67 -11.95
N GLY A 136 -3.18 12.83 -11.20
CA GLY A 136 -4.39 12.02 -11.38
C GLY A 136 -4.21 10.54 -11.01
N THR A 137 -3.29 10.22 -10.10
CA THR A 137 -3.04 8.84 -9.64
C THR A 137 -3.01 8.75 -8.13
N VAL A 138 -3.50 7.65 -7.55
CA VAL A 138 -3.24 7.29 -6.16
C VAL A 138 -1.91 6.57 -6.09
N GLU A 139 -0.97 7.06 -5.30
CA GLU A 139 0.35 6.43 -5.14
C GLU A 139 0.45 5.69 -3.81
N PHE A 140 0.87 4.42 -3.89
CA PHE A 140 1.25 3.59 -2.75
C PHE A 140 2.78 3.49 -2.68
N ARG A 141 3.38 3.97 -1.59
CA ARG A 141 4.84 4.12 -1.45
C ARG A 141 5.48 3.14 -0.47
N LEU A 142 4.68 2.32 0.19
CA LEU A 142 5.13 1.46 1.29
C LEU A 142 6.04 0.30 0.86
N PHE A 143 5.98 -0.13 -0.39
CA PHE A 143 6.60 -1.39 -0.78
C PHE A 143 8.12 -1.32 -0.95
N GLN A 144 8.75 -2.46 -0.73
CA GLN A 144 10.17 -2.72 -0.97
C GLN A 144 10.36 -4.20 -1.30
N PHE A 145 11.44 -4.55 -1.99
CA PHE A 145 11.83 -5.95 -2.10
C PHE A 145 12.59 -6.40 -0.86
N ASP A 146 12.51 -7.69 -0.56
CA ASP A 146 13.15 -8.30 0.60
C ASP A 146 14.66 -8.08 0.57
N ALA A 147 15.25 -7.79 1.73
CA ALA A 147 16.68 -7.83 1.92
C ALA A 147 17.21 -9.26 1.69
N PRO A 148 18.47 -9.42 1.24
CA PRO A 148 19.12 -10.73 1.24
C PRO A 148 19.26 -11.26 2.67
N THR A 149 19.14 -12.57 2.83
CA THR A 149 19.42 -13.32 4.07
C THR A 149 20.42 -14.42 3.77
N ALA A 150 20.89 -15.14 4.79
CA ALA A 150 21.79 -16.28 4.60
C ALA A 150 21.25 -17.29 3.58
N ASP A 151 19.93 -17.53 3.59
CA ASP A 151 19.27 -18.55 2.77
C ASP A 151 18.64 -18.01 1.50
N ARG A 152 18.56 -16.69 1.31
CA ARG A 152 17.82 -16.05 0.20
C ARG A 152 18.58 -14.86 -0.37
N LYS A 153 18.66 -14.81 -1.69
CA LYS A 153 19.34 -13.70 -2.39
C LYS A 153 18.60 -12.34 -2.27
N GLY A 154 17.37 -12.29 -1.78
CA GLY A 154 16.60 -11.04 -1.73
C GLY A 154 16.45 -10.34 -3.08
N GLY A 155 16.09 -9.06 -3.04
CA GLY A 155 16.05 -8.18 -4.22
C GLY A 155 14.83 -8.39 -5.12
N LEU A 156 14.95 -7.92 -6.37
CA LEU A 156 13.89 -7.97 -7.39
C LEU A 156 13.18 -9.32 -7.44
N HIS A 157 11.85 -9.31 -7.27
CA HIS A 157 11.04 -10.53 -7.27
C HIS A 157 9.70 -10.31 -7.98
N ALA A 158 9.51 -10.98 -9.11
CA ALA A 158 8.34 -10.81 -9.97
C ALA A 158 7.01 -11.10 -9.26
N GLY A 159 6.97 -12.15 -8.42
CA GLY A 159 5.79 -12.49 -7.62
C GLY A 159 5.46 -11.45 -6.54
N GLN A 160 6.47 -10.87 -5.88
CA GLN A 160 6.25 -9.78 -4.93
C GLN A 160 5.66 -8.56 -5.62
N LEU A 161 6.23 -8.14 -6.76
CA LEU A 161 5.71 -6.99 -7.50
C LEU A 161 4.26 -7.20 -7.93
N LYS A 162 3.92 -8.37 -8.48
CA LYS A 162 2.53 -8.72 -8.82
C LYS A 162 1.62 -8.62 -7.61
N SER A 163 2.02 -9.18 -6.47
CA SER A 163 1.23 -9.14 -5.22
C SER A 163 0.99 -7.70 -4.72
N TYR A 164 1.98 -6.84 -4.85
CA TYR A 164 1.86 -5.43 -4.47
C TYR A 164 0.87 -4.68 -5.36
N ILE A 165 0.93 -4.90 -6.67
CA ILE A 165 -0.01 -4.30 -7.63
C ILE A 165 -1.44 -4.82 -7.36
N GLN A 166 -1.61 -6.12 -7.15
CA GLN A 166 -2.90 -6.72 -6.79
C GLN A 166 -3.49 -6.07 -5.53
N LEU A 167 -2.67 -5.86 -4.50
CA LEU A 167 -3.12 -5.19 -3.27
C LEU A 167 -3.58 -3.76 -3.54
N CYS A 168 -2.79 -2.96 -4.28
CA CYS A 168 -3.15 -1.58 -4.61
C CYS A 168 -4.47 -1.48 -5.38
N LEU A 169 -4.67 -2.35 -6.37
CA LEU A 169 -5.90 -2.42 -7.15
C LEU A 169 -7.10 -2.80 -6.26
N ALA A 170 -6.94 -3.82 -5.42
CA ALA A 170 -8.00 -4.28 -4.52
C ALA A 170 -8.38 -3.23 -3.47
N LEU A 171 -7.39 -2.50 -2.92
CA LEU A 171 -7.63 -1.39 -1.98
C LEU A 171 -8.38 -0.24 -2.64
N SER A 172 -7.96 0.14 -3.86
CA SER A 172 -8.64 1.17 -4.65
C SER A 172 -10.09 0.76 -4.94
N GLN A 173 -10.32 -0.48 -5.32
CA GLN A 173 -11.66 -1.00 -5.62
C GLN A 173 -12.53 -1.06 -4.37
N MET A 174 -12.06 -1.64 -3.28
CA MET A 174 -12.78 -1.67 -2.00
C MET A 174 -13.18 -0.27 -1.54
N ALA A 175 -12.28 0.71 -1.65
CA ALA A 175 -12.57 2.08 -1.24
C ALA A 175 -13.72 2.74 -2.05
N LYS A 176 -13.90 2.32 -3.30
CA LYS A 176 -15.01 2.77 -4.17
C LYS A 176 -16.33 2.09 -3.85
N GLU A 177 -16.29 0.83 -3.43
CA GLU A 177 -17.47 -0.01 -3.18
C GLU A 177 -18.08 0.21 -1.80
N VAL A 178 -17.23 0.44 -0.79
CA VAL A 178 -17.74 0.61 0.58
C VAL A 178 -18.38 1.99 0.77
N ARG A 179 -19.53 2.02 1.42
CA ARG A 179 -20.19 3.28 1.77
C ARG A 179 -19.33 4.12 2.72
N THR A 180 -18.73 3.47 3.73
CA THR A 180 -17.85 4.09 4.72
C THR A 180 -16.80 3.09 5.18
N ALA A 181 -15.62 3.58 5.55
CA ALA A 181 -14.57 2.79 6.18
C ALA A 181 -14.18 3.43 7.53
N SER A 182 -13.87 2.58 8.52
CA SER A 182 -13.36 3.03 9.82
C SER A 182 -11.84 3.14 9.80
N PRO A 183 -11.26 4.20 10.38
CA PRO A 183 -9.82 4.32 10.53
C PRO A 183 -9.27 3.55 11.74
N LYS A 184 -10.13 2.96 12.58
CA LYS A 184 -9.70 2.28 13.81
C LYS A 184 -8.85 1.05 13.46
N PRO A 185 -7.65 0.91 14.05
CA PRO A 185 -6.83 -0.26 13.86
C PRO A 185 -7.56 -1.54 14.22
N GLN A 186 -7.32 -2.60 13.45
CA GLN A 186 -7.86 -3.92 13.76
C GLN A 186 -7.14 -4.49 14.99
N GLN A 187 -7.86 -5.22 15.85
CA GLN A 187 -7.24 -5.94 16.98
C GLN A 187 -6.25 -6.99 16.47
N LYS A 188 -5.09 -7.07 17.12
CA LYS A 188 -3.92 -7.81 16.61
C LYS A 188 -3.58 -9.06 17.44
N GLU A 189 -4.51 -9.63 18.19
CA GLU A 189 -4.26 -10.88 18.95
C GLU A 189 -3.74 -12.02 18.06
N ASN A 190 -4.25 -12.09 16.82
CA ASN A 190 -3.77 -13.04 15.81
C ASN A 190 -3.60 -12.30 14.47
N PRO A 191 -2.44 -11.67 14.22
CA PRO A 191 -2.22 -10.87 13.02
C PRO A 191 -2.29 -11.70 11.73
N LYS A 192 -1.88 -12.97 11.76
CA LYS A 192 -1.98 -13.86 10.59
C LYS A 192 -3.42 -14.13 10.20
N TYR A 193 -4.29 -14.42 11.17
CA TYR A 193 -5.72 -14.58 10.93
C TYR A 193 -6.36 -13.29 10.43
N ALA A 194 -6.04 -12.15 11.05
CA ALA A 194 -6.54 -10.85 10.65
C ALA A 194 -6.18 -10.52 9.20
N MET A 195 -4.90 -10.71 8.82
CA MET A 195 -4.44 -10.50 7.45
C MET A 195 -5.15 -11.44 6.46
N ARG A 196 -5.22 -12.74 6.75
CA ARG A 196 -5.91 -13.69 5.88
C ARG A 196 -7.37 -13.31 5.66
N THR A 197 -8.08 -12.96 6.73
CA THR A 197 -9.49 -12.57 6.67
C THR A 197 -9.67 -11.28 5.85
N TRP A 198 -8.79 -10.32 6.03
CA TRP A 198 -8.80 -9.08 5.26
C TRP A 198 -8.53 -9.32 3.77
N LEU A 199 -7.53 -10.13 3.43
CA LEU A 199 -7.24 -10.51 2.04
C LEU A 199 -8.45 -11.17 1.36
N LEU A 200 -9.17 -12.05 2.06
CA LEU A 200 -10.39 -12.65 1.52
C LEU A 200 -11.49 -11.60 1.25
N ARG A 201 -11.64 -10.62 2.13
CA ARG A 201 -12.56 -9.48 1.92
C ARG A 201 -12.15 -8.59 0.76
N LEU A 202 -10.84 -8.49 0.47
CA LEU A 202 -10.29 -7.81 -0.69
C LEU A 202 -10.42 -8.64 -1.99
N GLY A 203 -11.01 -9.84 -1.95
CA GLY A 203 -11.19 -10.69 -3.13
C GLY A 203 -9.98 -11.55 -3.49
N PHE A 204 -9.01 -11.72 -2.58
CA PHE A 204 -7.83 -12.57 -2.82
C PHE A 204 -8.21 -14.06 -2.70
N ILE A 205 -8.99 -14.54 -3.67
CA ILE A 205 -9.53 -15.91 -3.73
C ILE A 205 -8.98 -16.59 -5.00
N GLY A 206 -8.78 -17.92 -4.94
CA GLY A 206 -8.29 -18.72 -6.06
C GLY A 206 -6.77 -18.68 -6.26
N ASP A 207 -6.31 -19.34 -7.30
CA ASP A 207 -4.88 -19.57 -7.56
C ASP A 207 -4.15 -18.31 -8.01
N GLU A 208 -4.83 -17.40 -8.68
CA GLU A 208 -4.28 -16.10 -9.10
C GLU A 208 -3.67 -15.32 -7.93
N PHE A 209 -4.25 -15.42 -6.75
CA PHE A 209 -3.81 -14.70 -5.56
C PHE A 209 -3.02 -15.54 -4.56
N LYS A 210 -2.67 -16.79 -4.88
CA LYS A 210 -1.94 -17.69 -3.98
C LYS A 210 -0.64 -17.06 -3.49
N THR A 211 0.19 -16.57 -4.43
CA THR A 211 1.47 -15.93 -4.09
C THR A 211 1.28 -14.71 -3.19
N ALA A 212 0.24 -13.91 -3.43
CA ALA A 212 -0.05 -12.74 -2.61
C ALA A 212 -0.49 -13.13 -1.20
N ARG A 213 -1.40 -14.12 -1.07
CA ARG A 213 -1.81 -14.62 0.26
C ARG A 213 -0.61 -15.14 1.07
N ASP A 214 0.27 -15.91 0.43
CA ASP A 214 1.47 -16.43 1.09
C ASP A 214 2.41 -15.29 1.49
N LEU A 215 2.63 -14.32 0.59
CA LEU A 215 3.51 -13.18 0.84
C LEU A 215 3.05 -12.37 2.06
N PHE A 216 1.77 -12.01 2.12
CA PHE A 216 1.24 -11.14 3.16
C PHE A 216 0.99 -11.86 4.50
N THR A 217 1.03 -13.20 4.55
CA THR A 217 0.78 -13.94 5.80
C THR A 217 2.00 -14.64 6.37
N LYS A 218 3.01 -14.97 5.55
CA LYS A 218 4.14 -15.84 5.94
C LYS A 218 4.97 -15.35 7.13
N ARG A 219 5.02 -14.03 7.36
CA ARG A 219 5.85 -13.41 8.40
C ARG A 219 5.06 -13.03 9.65
N LEU A 220 3.75 -13.12 9.59
CA LEU A 220 2.90 -12.79 10.71
C LEU A 220 2.80 -13.97 11.67
N GLU A 221 2.80 -13.65 12.94
CA GLU A 221 2.60 -14.64 14.02
C GLU A 221 1.15 -15.09 14.10
N GLY A 222 0.93 -16.25 14.72
CA GLY A 222 -0.37 -16.81 14.95
C GLY A 222 -0.80 -17.85 13.92
N ASP A 223 -2.06 -18.26 14.00
CA ASP A 223 -2.68 -19.28 13.15
C ASP A 223 -3.57 -18.61 12.09
N ALA A 224 -3.45 -19.05 10.84
CA ALA A 224 -4.26 -18.50 9.76
C ALA A 224 -5.71 -19.03 9.75
N ALA A 225 -5.97 -20.17 10.39
CA ALA A 225 -7.26 -20.85 10.36
C ALA A 225 -8.16 -20.47 11.55
N PHE A 226 -7.58 -20.24 12.72
CA PHE A 226 -8.32 -20.06 13.96
C PHE A 226 -8.04 -18.67 14.57
N ARG A 227 -9.10 -17.93 14.87
CA ARG A 227 -8.99 -16.57 15.46
C ARG A 227 -8.25 -16.58 16.81
N SER A 228 -8.58 -17.52 17.67
CA SER A 228 -8.02 -17.64 19.03
C SER A 228 -6.85 -18.65 19.13
N GLY A 229 -6.26 -19.05 18.00
CA GLY A 229 -5.31 -20.15 17.94
C GLY A 229 -5.99 -21.53 17.97
N ARG A 230 -5.19 -22.60 17.85
CA ARG A 230 -5.73 -23.96 18.07
C ARG A 230 -5.94 -24.14 19.57
N ALA A 231 -7.13 -24.60 19.97
CA ALA A 231 -7.31 -25.18 21.31
C ALA A 231 -6.38 -26.40 21.41
N ASN A 232 -5.50 -26.43 22.42
CA ASN A 232 -4.71 -27.60 22.76
C ASN A 232 -5.61 -28.70 23.30
#